data_4297ba3532886a411f907c84bb5c21ee
#
_entry.id   4297ba3532886a411f907c84bb5c21ee
#
_cell.length_a   1.000
_cell.length_b   1.000
_cell.length_c   1.000
_cell.angle_alpha   90.00
_cell.angle_beta   90.00
_cell.angle_gamma   90.00
#
_symmetry.space_group_name_H-M   'P 1'
#
loop_
_entity.id
_entity.type
_entity.pdbx_description
1 polymer ?
#
loop_
_entity_poly.entity_id
_entity_poly.type
_entity_poly.pdbx_seq_one_letter_code
_entity_poly.pdbx_strand_id
1 'polypeptide(L)'
;MSGAERRTRPKSTDEQFSLTAASLVDTSVPIEPASGREEEEEDEFETTDGIDVRSTGSASATSSIYAHTYENGRRYQCFKNGRYPIPNDDSEQDREDMKHAMMLELTDGELFYAPIGDHPQSILDIGTGTAGDRYPSARVRGIDLTPIQPTWVPPNVDFLIDDCEKDWLTEDCDLVHLRFMIIILRDVPTVLEHAFKSLRPGGWIELQELCAEPLCDDNTMPDDDPVKYMYDLAGQAFRKFGMDVTLPKRLEPLLHGAGFRNIHVVVKKVPIGVWAKNKTLRLIGLYQKMAILDLMPALAGRPFSALGLSPEESQVTLAFARKGLDDYKTHRYFNYYFWYAQKPVS
;
A
#
# COMPACT_ATOMS: atom_id res chain seq x y z
N MET A 1 53.16 21.24 42.25
CA MET A 1 53.07 20.36 41.08
C MET A 1 51.57 20.15 40.78
N SER A 2 51.11 20.89 39.82
CA SER A 2 49.69 20.98 39.46
C SER A 2 49.41 20.01 38.32
N GLY A 3 48.53 19.02 38.55
CA GLY A 3 48.02 18.13 37.53
C GLY A 3 46.66 18.62 37.05
N ALA A 4 46.65 19.16 35.83
CA ALA A 4 45.40 19.58 35.19
C ALA A 4 44.70 18.39 34.52
N GLU A 5 43.57 17.96 35.09
CA GLU A 5 42.64 17.02 34.42
C GLU A 5 41.95 17.71 33.24
N ARG A 6 42.20 17.20 32.04
CA ARG A 6 41.46 17.55 30.84
C ARG A 6 40.07 16.89 30.91
N ARG A 7 39.03 17.68 31.15
CA ARG A 7 37.65 17.31 30.90
C ARG A 7 37.42 17.15 29.40
N THR A 8 37.22 15.94 28.96
CA THR A 8 36.71 15.64 27.60
C THR A 8 35.25 16.06 27.51
N ARG A 9 34.93 16.97 26.59
CA ARG A 9 33.56 17.29 26.19
C ARG A 9 32.89 16.06 25.61
N PRO A 10 31.60 15.77 25.91
CA PRO A 10 30.85 14.77 25.17
C PRO A 10 30.67 15.23 23.72
N LYS A 11 30.96 14.37 22.76
CA LYS A 11 30.69 14.61 21.34
C LYS A 11 29.17 14.73 21.16
N SER A 12 28.76 15.75 20.42
CA SER A 12 27.37 16.00 20.07
C SER A 12 26.82 14.82 19.24
N THR A 13 25.61 14.43 19.53
CA THR A 13 24.82 13.36 18.87
C THR A 13 24.43 13.68 17.42
N ASP A 14 24.91 14.78 16.85
CA ASP A 14 24.56 15.26 15.51
C ASP A 14 25.39 14.66 14.36
N GLU A 15 26.37 13.81 14.65
CA GLU A 15 27.23 13.23 13.60
C GLU A 15 26.85 11.83 13.13
N GLN A 16 25.74 11.21 13.63
CA GLN A 16 25.36 9.84 13.27
C GLN A 16 24.21 9.71 12.26
N PHE A 17 23.59 10.80 11.81
CA PHE A 17 22.48 10.76 10.86
C PHE A 17 22.75 11.40 9.49
N SER A 18 24.00 11.36 9.03
CA SER A 18 24.31 11.66 7.63
C SER A 18 24.38 10.37 6.81
N LEU A 19 23.30 9.61 6.78
CA LEU A 19 23.06 8.67 5.69
C LEU A 19 22.45 9.49 4.54
N THR A 20 23.32 9.84 3.60
CA THR A 20 22.91 10.49 2.35
C THR A 20 21.86 9.65 1.66
N ALA A 21 20.73 10.26 1.28
CA ALA A 21 19.57 9.67 0.56
C ALA A 21 19.94 8.88 -0.71
N ALA A 22 21.19 8.82 -1.10
CA ALA A 22 21.71 8.13 -2.27
C ALA A 22 21.89 6.61 -2.11
N SER A 23 21.77 6.03 -0.91
CA SER A 23 22.10 4.62 -0.66
C SER A 23 20.91 3.66 -0.56
N LEU A 24 19.66 4.14 -0.67
CA LEU A 24 18.46 3.33 -0.44
C LEU A 24 17.62 3.03 -1.70
N VAL A 25 18.00 3.51 -2.86
CA VAL A 25 17.24 3.32 -4.10
C VAL A 25 18.13 2.72 -5.17
N ASP A 26 18.29 1.41 -5.19
CA ASP A 26 18.85 0.74 -6.36
C ASP A 26 17.75 0.11 -7.22
N THR A 27 16.98 0.97 -7.90
CA THR A 27 16.07 0.54 -8.98
C THR A 27 16.83 0.20 -10.27
N SER A 28 18.13 0.44 -10.32
CA SER A 28 18.97 0.16 -11.49
C SER A 28 19.31 -1.33 -11.64
N VAL A 29 19.23 -2.11 -10.55
CA VAL A 29 19.52 -3.53 -10.60
C VAL A 29 18.30 -4.31 -11.12
N PRO A 30 18.41 -4.97 -12.27
CA PRO A 30 17.36 -5.87 -12.75
C PRO A 30 17.16 -7.06 -11.79
N ILE A 31 15.92 -7.53 -11.68
CA ILE A 31 15.64 -8.79 -10.99
C ILE A 31 16.20 -9.92 -11.86
N GLU A 32 17.02 -10.79 -11.28
CA GLU A 32 17.59 -11.94 -11.97
C GLU A 32 16.49 -13.01 -12.19
N PRO A 33 16.24 -13.46 -13.44
CA PRO A 33 15.27 -14.52 -13.71
C PRO A 33 15.79 -15.89 -13.31
N ALA A 34 14.90 -16.83 -13.01
CA ALA A 34 15.24 -18.23 -12.76
C ALA A 34 15.80 -18.86 -14.04
N SER A 35 16.84 -19.69 -13.93
CA SER A 35 17.33 -20.49 -15.05
C SER A 35 16.43 -21.71 -15.22
N GLY A 36 16.07 -22.08 -16.47
CA GLY A 36 15.10 -23.14 -16.79
C GLY A 36 15.45 -24.58 -16.30
N ARG A 37 16.47 -24.73 -15.44
CA ARG A 37 16.80 -25.97 -14.71
C ARG A 37 16.30 -25.96 -13.25
N GLU A 38 15.89 -24.81 -12.71
CA GLU A 38 15.41 -24.67 -11.33
C GLU A 38 13.88 -24.80 -11.22
N GLU A 39 13.17 -25.01 -12.35
CA GLU A 39 11.71 -25.08 -12.42
C GLU A 39 11.12 -26.42 -11.92
N GLU A 40 11.96 -27.47 -11.69
CA GLU A 40 11.51 -28.80 -11.27
C GLU A 40 11.42 -28.99 -9.73
N GLU A 41 11.91 -28.04 -8.95
CA GLU A 41 11.60 -28.02 -7.51
C GLU A 41 10.24 -27.34 -7.32
N GLU A 42 9.18 -28.15 -7.13
CA GLU A 42 7.90 -27.67 -6.62
C GLU A 42 8.15 -27.07 -5.25
N ASP A 43 8.30 -25.72 -5.20
CA ASP A 43 8.29 -25.00 -3.94
C ASP A 43 6.85 -25.16 -3.37
N GLU A 44 6.63 -26.17 -2.50
CA GLU A 44 5.41 -26.25 -1.69
C GLU A 44 5.41 -25.06 -0.72
N PHE A 45 4.70 -23.99 -1.10
CA PHE A 45 4.41 -22.91 -0.19
C PHE A 45 3.18 -23.31 0.64
N GLU A 46 3.38 -23.55 1.93
CA GLU A 46 2.27 -23.68 2.88
C GLU A 46 1.56 -22.32 2.98
N THR A 47 0.39 -22.21 2.36
CA THR A 47 -0.53 -21.11 2.63
C THR A 47 -1.16 -21.37 3.98
N THR A 48 -0.96 -20.48 4.95
CA THR A 48 -1.67 -20.54 6.22
C THR A 48 -3.17 -20.39 5.98
N ASP A 49 -3.93 -21.44 6.26
CA ASP A 49 -5.38 -21.45 6.18
C ASP A 49 -5.96 -20.31 7.05
N GLY A 50 -6.86 -19.55 6.43
CA GLY A 50 -7.53 -18.42 7.05
C GLY A 50 -8.33 -18.82 8.29
N ILE A 51 -8.15 -18.05 9.35
CA ILE A 51 -8.92 -18.20 10.60
C ILE A 51 -10.34 -17.66 10.35
N ASP A 52 -11.30 -18.56 10.40
CA ASP A 52 -12.74 -18.24 10.28
C ASP A 52 -13.22 -17.53 11.56
N VAL A 53 -13.34 -16.21 11.54
CA VAL A 53 -13.80 -15.39 12.66
C VAL A 53 -15.23 -14.89 12.39
N ARG A 54 -16.22 -15.58 12.94
CA ARG A 54 -17.62 -15.12 12.94
C ARG A 54 -17.81 -13.96 13.93
N SER A 55 -18.25 -12.83 13.43
CA SER A 55 -18.49 -11.58 14.14
C SER A 55 -19.87 -11.56 14.80
N THR A 56 -19.92 -11.30 16.11
CA THR A 56 -21.11 -10.80 16.82
C THR A 56 -20.69 -9.58 17.65
N GLY A 57 -20.97 -8.39 17.19
CA GLY A 57 -20.63 -7.17 17.90
C GLY A 57 -21.71 -6.10 17.79
N SER A 58 -22.06 -5.47 18.90
CA SER A 58 -22.97 -4.33 18.96
C SER A 58 -22.22 -3.02 18.78
N ALA A 59 -22.61 -2.21 17.81
CA ALA A 59 -22.12 -0.86 17.66
C ALA A 59 -23.27 0.09 17.34
N SER A 60 -23.28 1.23 18.04
CA SER A 60 -24.21 2.32 17.81
C SER A 60 -23.68 3.23 16.69
N ALA A 61 -23.76 2.73 15.44
CA ALA A 61 -23.62 3.55 14.25
C ALA A 61 -24.97 3.55 13.51
N THR A 62 -25.32 4.66 12.87
CA THR A 62 -26.58 4.77 12.13
C THR A 62 -26.65 3.69 11.03
N SER A 63 -27.78 3.05 10.87
CA SER A 63 -28.00 1.92 9.91
C SER A 63 -27.57 2.23 8.47
N SER A 64 -27.44 3.49 8.10
CA SER A 64 -26.99 3.93 6.77
C SER A 64 -25.50 3.69 6.50
N ILE A 65 -24.64 3.62 7.53
CA ILE A 65 -23.20 3.37 7.38
C ILE A 65 -22.95 1.89 7.05
N TYR A 66 -23.76 0.99 7.60
CA TYR A 66 -23.70 -0.45 7.32
C TYR A 66 -24.50 -0.89 6.09
N ALA A 67 -25.14 0.05 5.40
CA ALA A 67 -25.88 -0.28 4.19
C ALA A 67 -24.93 -0.64 3.05
N HIS A 68 -25.25 -1.68 2.31
CA HIS A 68 -24.51 -2.14 1.14
C HIS A 68 -25.38 -2.12 -0.11
N THR A 69 -24.76 -1.89 -1.26
CA THR A 69 -25.35 -2.13 -2.58
C THR A 69 -24.70 -3.34 -3.21
N TYR A 70 -25.48 -4.09 -4.00
CA TYR A 70 -24.97 -5.25 -4.73
C TYR A 70 -25.08 -4.99 -6.23
N GLU A 71 -23.96 -5.15 -6.94
CA GLU A 71 -23.90 -5.03 -8.39
C GLU A 71 -23.12 -6.22 -8.94
N ASN A 72 -23.70 -6.97 -9.88
CA ASN A 72 -23.08 -8.16 -10.47
C ASN A 72 -22.57 -9.19 -9.43
N GLY A 73 -23.31 -9.36 -8.31
CA GLY A 73 -22.95 -10.28 -7.25
C GLY A 73 -21.84 -9.79 -6.29
N ARG A 74 -21.25 -8.62 -6.53
CA ARG A 74 -20.22 -8.01 -5.66
C ARG A 74 -20.87 -6.98 -4.71
N ARG A 75 -20.35 -6.88 -3.50
CA ARG A 75 -20.80 -5.94 -2.46
C ARG A 75 -20.03 -4.65 -2.54
N TYR A 76 -20.75 -3.53 -2.52
CA TYR A 76 -20.19 -2.18 -2.48
C TYR A 76 -20.75 -1.40 -1.29
N GLN A 77 -19.98 -0.48 -0.73
CA GLN A 77 -20.46 0.39 0.32
C GLN A 77 -21.54 1.37 -0.19
N CYS A 78 -22.58 1.62 0.63
CA CYS A 78 -23.58 2.65 0.37
C CYS A 78 -23.10 4.04 0.82
N PHE A 79 -22.31 4.11 1.88
CA PHE A 79 -21.78 5.38 2.37
C PHE A 79 -20.89 6.00 1.30
N LYS A 80 -21.29 7.18 0.79
CA LYS A 80 -20.65 7.85 -0.36
C LYS A 80 -20.53 6.97 -1.61
N ASN A 81 -21.62 6.29 -1.97
CA ASN A 81 -21.71 5.42 -3.14
C ASN A 81 -21.13 6.08 -4.40
N GLY A 82 -20.36 5.31 -5.19
CA GLY A 82 -19.68 5.77 -6.41
C GLY A 82 -18.36 6.50 -6.17
N ARG A 83 -17.94 6.70 -4.91
CA ARG A 83 -16.63 7.27 -4.61
C ARG A 83 -15.50 6.27 -4.84
N TYR A 84 -15.70 5.03 -4.45
CA TYR A 84 -14.76 3.94 -4.63
C TYR A 84 -15.34 2.90 -5.60
N PRO A 85 -14.69 2.64 -6.74
CA PRO A 85 -15.25 1.77 -7.78
C PRO A 85 -15.02 0.28 -7.53
N ILE A 86 -14.20 -0.10 -6.53
CA ILE A 86 -13.88 -1.48 -6.17
C ILE A 86 -14.86 -1.97 -5.10
N PRO A 87 -15.26 -3.27 -5.10
CA PRO A 87 -16.07 -3.87 -4.05
C PRO A 87 -15.42 -3.79 -2.66
N ASN A 88 -16.20 -4.09 -1.62
CA ASN A 88 -15.72 -4.25 -0.24
C ASN A 88 -16.20 -5.56 0.38
N ASP A 89 -16.38 -6.59 -0.42
CA ASP A 89 -16.78 -7.93 0.00
C ASP A 89 -15.61 -8.75 0.58
N ASP A 90 -15.92 -9.94 1.06
CA ASP A 90 -14.97 -10.82 1.74
C ASP A 90 -13.79 -11.18 0.80
N SER A 91 -14.05 -11.43 -0.48
CA SER A 91 -12.99 -11.68 -1.48
C SER A 91 -12.02 -10.50 -1.63
N GLU A 92 -12.50 -9.27 -1.48
CA GLU A 92 -11.62 -8.08 -1.48
C GLU A 92 -10.82 -7.96 -0.20
N GLN A 93 -11.40 -8.33 0.95
CA GLN A 93 -10.69 -8.36 2.22
C GLN A 93 -9.59 -9.42 2.21
N ASP A 94 -9.87 -10.64 1.75
CA ASP A 94 -8.86 -11.71 1.58
C ASP A 94 -7.70 -11.26 0.68
N ARG A 95 -8.01 -10.52 -0.40
CA ARG A 95 -6.99 -9.94 -1.29
C ARG A 95 -6.11 -8.90 -0.57
N GLU A 96 -6.69 -8.05 0.26
CA GLU A 96 -5.93 -7.05 1.04
C GLU A 96 -5.07 -7.73 2.13
N ASP A 97 -5.55 -8.80 2.76
CA ASP A 97 -4.78 -9.60 3.73
C ASP A 97 -3.57 -10.27 3.05
N MET A 98 -3.76 -10.83 1.86
CA MET A 98 -2.67 -11.38 1.04
C MET A 98 -1.64 -10.31 0.68
N LYS A 99 -2.08 -9.11 0.30
CA LYS A 99 -1.18 -7.98 0.04
C LYS A 99 -0.43 -7.56 1.30
N HIS A 100 -1.07 -7.61 2.47
CA HIS A 100 -0.38 -7.33 3.73
C HIS A 100 0.75 -8.32 4.00
N ALA A 101 0.51 -9.63 3.86
CA ALA A 101 1.54 -10.66 3.99
C ALA A 101 2.69 -10.43 2.99
N MET A 102 2.36 -10.13 1.73
CA MET A 102 3.34 -9.77 0.70
C MET A 102 4.19 -8.55 1.10
N MET A 103 3.57 -7.53 1.69
CA MET A 103 4.29 -6.32 2.13
C MET A 103 5.29 -6.63 3.24
N LEU A 104 4.94 -7.48 4.21
CA LEU A 104 5.86 -7.92 5.26
C LEU A 104 7.07 -8.66 4.68
N GLU A 105 6.86 -9.58 3.73
CA GLU A 105 7.95 -10.24 3.01
C GLU A 105 8.83 -9.24 2.23
N LEU A 106 8.19 -8.25 1.60
CA LEU A 106 8.89 -7.21 0.82
C LEU A 106 9.76 -6.30 1.69
N THR A 107 9.36 -6.06 2.94
CA THR A 107 10.03 -5.15 3.88
C THR A 107 10.87 -5.88 4.94
N ASP A 108 11.10 -7.19 4.77
CA ASP A 108 11.83 -8.02 5.74
C ASP A 108 11.20 -7.97 7.15
N GLY A 109 9.87 -7.88 7.22
CA GLY A 109 9.06 -7.82 8.44
C GLY A 109 8.91 -6.43 9.07
N GLU A 110 9.50 -5.40 8.49
CA GLU A 110 9.36 -4.02 8.99
C GLU A 110 8.03 -3.41 8.53
N LEU A 111 7.32 -2.75 9.46
CA LEU A 111 6.07 -2.07 9.14
C LEU A 111 6.28 -0.70 8.51
N PHE A 112 7.35 0.02 8.93
CA PHE A 112 7.62 1.39 8.52
C PHE A 112 9.10 1.61 8.23
N TYR A 113 9.40 2.49 7.27
CA TYR A 113 10.72 3.03 7.00
C TYR A 113 10.98 4.34 7.75
N ALA A 114 9.91 5.06 8.12
CA ALA A 114 10.01 6.29 8.88
C ALA A 114 10.68 6.03 10.24
N PRO A 115 11.72 6.80 10.64
CA PRO A 115 12.45 6.59 11.88
C PRO A 115 11.69 7.15 13.08
N ILE A 116 10.57 6.52 13.43
CA ILE A 116 9.68 6.92 14.54
C ILE A 116 10.21 6.51 15.92
N GLY A 117 11.31 5.75 15.97
CA GLY A 117 11.87 5.20 17.20
C GLY A 117 11.09 4.01 17.75
N ASP A 118 11.57 3.48 18.89
CA ASP A 118 11.01 2.25 19.47
C ASP A 118 9.74 2.48 20.32
N HIS A 119 9.43 3.72 20.67
CA HIS A 119 8.34 4.06 21.60
C HIS A 119 7.47 5.22 21.09
N PRO A 120 6.89 5.13 19.90
CA PRO A 120 5.90 6.12 19.47
C PRO A 120 4.71 6.11 20.43
N GLN A 121 4.06 7.25 20.64
CA GLN A 121 2.92 7.39 21.55
C GLN A 121 1.59 7.39 20.80
N SER A 122 1.57 7.94 19.58
CA SER A 122 0.35 8.11 18.80
C SER A 122 0.61 7.83 17.31
N ILE A 123 -0.12 6.87 16.76
CA ILE A 123 -0.06 6.50 15.34
C ILE A 123 -1.46 6.66 14.75
N LEU A 124 -1.55 7.37 13.63
CA LEU A 124 -2.77 7.47 12.84
C LEU A 124 -2.57 6.67 11.54
N ASP A 125 -3.41 5.64 11.34
CA ASP A 125 -3.35 4.72 10.21
C ASP A 125 -4.58 4.92 9.31
N ILE A 126 -4.37 5.38 8.10
CA ILE A 126 -5.43 5.65 7.13
C ILE A 126 -5.54 4.47 6.16
N GLY A 127 -6.71 3.80 6.14
CA GLY A 127 -6.91 2.54 5.40
C GLY A 127 -6.47 1.32 6.21
N THR A 128 -6.62 1.40 7.48
CA THR A 128 -6.43 0.48 8.61
C THR A 128 -5.51 -0.74 8.42
N GLY A 129 -4.48 -0.83 9.27
CA GLY A 129 -3.49 -1.90 9.27
C GLY A 129 -3.21 -2.50 10.65
N THR A 130 -2.10 -3.23 10.77
CA THR A 130 -1.69 -4.04 11.93
C THR A 130 -0.68 -3.35 12.86
N ALA A 131 -0.59 -2.01 12.84
CA ALA A 131 0.38 -1.26 13.63
C ALA A 131 0.24 -1.46 15.17
N GLY A 132 -0.97 -1.80 15.65
CA GLY A 132 -1.26 -1.97 17.06
C GLY A 132 -0.50 -3.08 17.75
N ASP A 133 -0.29 -4.21 17.08
CA ASP A 133 0.45 -5.35 17.64
C ASP A 133 1.95 -5.07 17.77
N ARG A 134 2.51 -4.33 16.82
CA ARG A 134 3.94 -3.99 16.81
C ARG A 134 4.31 -2.93 17.86
N TYR A 135 3.40 -2.02 18.16
CA TYR A 135 3.60 -0.91 19.09
C TYR A 135 2.56 -0.92 20.22
N PRO A 136 2.62 -1.88 21.17
CA PRO A 136 1.58 -2.03 22.19
C PRO A 136 1.50 -0.87 23.18
N SER A 137 2.54 0.00 23.25
CA SER A 137 2.55 1.22 24.06
C SER A 137 1.99 2.44 23.34
N ALA A 138 1.82 2.37 22.02
CA ALA A 138 1.28 3.46 21.24
C ALA A 138 -0.25 3.40 21.20
N ARG A 139 -0.91 4.54 21.23
CA ARG A 139 -2.30 4.62 20.79
C ARG A 139 -2.33 4.59 19.27
N VAL A 140 -2.99 3.59 18.70
CA VAL A 140 -3.16 3.45 17.25
C VAL A 140 -4.61 3.76 16.90
N ARG A 141 -4.83 4.74 16.05
CA ARG A 141 -6.15 5.08 15.53
C ARG A 141 -6.22 4.79 14.04
N GLY A 142 -7.15 3.93 13.64
CA GLY A 142 -7.46 3.65 12.24
C GLY A 142 -8.61 4.52 11.74
N ILE A 143 -8.51 5.03 10.51
CA ILE A 143 -9.62 5.70 9.81
C ILE A 143 -9.93 4.93 8.53
N ASP A 144 -11.19 4.58 8.32
CA ASP A 144 -11.66 3.94 7.09
C ASP A 144 -13.07 4.41 6.75
N LEU A 145 -13.40 4.41 5.45
CA LEU A 145 -14.75 4.71 4.96
C LEU A 145 -15.76 3.60 5.27
N THR A 146 -15.26 2.39 5.53
CA THR A 146 -16.06 1.17 5.61
C THR A 146 -15.91 0.50 6.96
N PRO A 147 -16.97 0.00 7.60
CA PRO A 147 -16.90 -0.76 8.84
C PRO A 147 -16.47 -2.22 8.57
N ILE A 148 -15.23 -2.40 8.07
CA ILE A 148 -14.66 -3.73 7.76
C ILE A 148 -13.71 -4.23 8.85
N GLN A 149 -13.52 -3.46 9.92
CA GLN A 149 -12.54 -3.73 10.96
C GLN A 149 -12.93 -5.00 11.76
N PRO A 150 -11.93 -5.79 12.19
CA PRO A 150 -12.18 -6.99 12.99
C PRO A 150 -12.83 -6.64 14.33
N THR A 151 -13.64 -7.54 14.85
CA THR A 151 -14.34 -7.38 16.14
C THR A 151 -13.38 -7.41 17.33
N TRP A 152 -12.27 -8.12 17.19
CA TRP A 152 -11.23 -8.23 18.21
C TRP A 152 -10.00 -7.46 17.74
N VAL A 153 -9.67 -6.42 18.48
CA VAL A 153 -8.52 -5.57 18.24
C VAL A 153 -7.71 -5.43 19.51
N PRO A 154 -6.41 -5.17 19.43
CA PRO A 154 -5.59 -4.85 20.60
C PRO A 154 -6.19 -3.68 21.39
N PRO A 155 -6.04 -3.65 22.72
CA PRO A 155 -6.66 -2.63 23.56
C PRO A 155 -6.15 -1.20 23.31
N ASN A 156 -5.04 -1.06 22.62
CA ASN A 156 -4.45 0.22 22.22
C ASN A 156 -4.89 0.70 20.82
N VAL A 157 -5.81 -0.04 20.16
CA VAL A 157 -6.31 0.29 18.81
C VAL A 157 -7.76 0.76 18.89
N ASP A 158 -8.07 1.87 18.25
CA ASP A 158 -9.43 2.35 18.04
C ASP A 158 -9.66 2.70 16.56
N PHE A 159 -10.88 2.50 16.05
CA PHE A 159 -11.24 2.79 14.67
C PHE A 159 -12.34 3.85 14.56
N LEU A 160 -12.19 4.71 13.56
CA LEU A 160 -13.19 5.67 13.16
C LEU A 160 -13.66 5.34 11.72
N ILE A 161 -14.98 5.32 11.54
CA ILE A 161 -15.57 5.26 10.20
C ILE A 161 -15.74 6.70 9.73
N ASP A 162 -14.82 7.18 8.92
CA ASP A 162 -14.82 8.56 8.44
C ASP A 162 -14.11 8.68 7.08
N ASP A 163 -14.25 9.84 6.47
CA ASP A 163 -13.66 10.20 5.20
C ASP A 163 -12.35 10.97 5.41
N CYS A 164 -11.23 10.34 5.10
CA CYS A 164 -9.91 10.96 5.27
C CYS A 164 -9.68 12.22 4.41
N GLU A 165 -10.54 12.53 3.44
CA GLU A 165 -10.51 13.81 2.71
C GLU A 165 -11.30 14.93 3.46
N LYS A 166 -11.81 14.65 4.68
CA LYS A 166 -12.44 15.62 5.57
C LYS A 166 -11.49 15.98 6.73
N ASP A 167 -11.89 16.96 7.53
CA ASP A 167 -11.09 17.40 8.68
C ASP A 167 -10.90 16.27 9.69
N TRP A 168 -9.66 16.06 10.10
CA TRP A 168 -9.30 15.04 11.07
C TRP A 168 -9.36 15.60 12.49
N LEU A 169 -9.88 14.79 13.41
CA LEU A 169 -9.99 15.14 14.84
C LEU A 169 -8.78 14.63 15.66
N THR A 170 -7.79 14.06 15.03
CA THR A 170 -6.60 13.47 15.68
C THR A 170 -5.44 14.45 15.55
N GLU A 171 -4.77 14.72 16.66
CA GLU A 171 -3.65 15.66 16.76
C GLU A 171 -2.46 15.02 17.50
N ASP A 172 -1.28 15.63 17.40
CA ASP A 172 -0.04 15.26 18.09
C ASP A 172 0.43 13.82 17.78
N CYS A 173 0.24 13.36 16.55
CA CYS A 173 0.71 12.04 16.13
C CYS A 173 2.23 12.03 15.91
N ASP A 174 2.86 10.91 16.30
CA ASP A 174 4.25 10.59 15.95
C ASP A 174 4.37 10.15 14.50
N LEU A 175 3.36 9.41 14.03
CA LEU A 175 3.28 8.88 12.67
C LEU A 175 1.87 9.03 12.13
N VAL A 176 1.78 9.46 10.88
CA VAL A 176 0.61 9.27 10.02
C VAL A 176 1.01 8.31 8.91
N HIS A 177 0.31 7.20 8.80
CA HIS A 177 0.59 6.15 7.83
C HIS A 177 -0.57 5.99 6.85
N LEU A 178 -0.25 5.84 5.56
CA LEU A 178 -1.20 5.52 4.50
C LEU A 178 -0.62 4.39 3.64
N ARG A 179 -1.43 3.36 3.36
CA ARG A 179 -1.03 2.27 2.48
C ARG A 179 -2.09 1.99 1.43
N PHE A 180 -1.69 2.02 0.15
CA PHE A 180 -2.54 1.86 -1.03
C PHE A 180 -3.70 2.86 -1.10
N MET A 181 -3.53 4.02 -0.47
CA MET A 181 -4.54 5.05 -0.39
C MET A 181 -4.38 6.13 -1.46
N ILE A 182 -3.15 6.54 -1.77
CA ILE A 182 -2.87 7.66 -2.69
C ILE A 182 -3.45 7.42 -4.08
N ILE A 183 -3.44 6.18 -4.53
CA ILE A 183 -3.95 5.80 -5.86
C ILE A 183 -5.49 5.86 -5.97
N ILE A 184 -6.20 5.94 -4.84
CA ILE A 184 -7.67 5.96 -4.77
C ILE A 184 -8.23 7.27 -4.24
N LEU A 185 -7.40 8.17 -3.73
CA LEU A 185 -7.80 9.50 -3.27
C LEU A 185 -8.00 10.44 -4.47
N ARG A 186 -8.96 11.36 -4.33
CA ARG A 186 -9.26 12.39 -5.35
C ARG A 186 -8.55 13.70 -5.06
N ASP A 187 -8.35 13.98 -3.77
CA ASP A 187 -7.71 15.22 -3.29
C ASP A 187 -6.54 14.89 -2.36
N VAL A 188 -5.47 14.37 -2.96
CA VAL A 188 -4.24 14.05 -2.25
C VAL A 188 -3.62 15.26 -1.54
N PRO A 189 -3.56 16.47 -2.15
CA PRO A 189 -3.06 17.66 -1.44
C PRO A 189 -3.77 17.93 -0.12
N THR A 190 -5.10 17.89 -0.09
CA THR A 190 -5.88 18.10 1.14
C THR A 190 -5.58 17.04 2.20
N VAL A 191 -5.46 15.76 1.81
CA VAL A 191 -5.09 14.67 2.75
C VAL A 191 -3.69 14.89 3.33
N LEU A 192 -2.71 15.31 2.51
CA LEU A 192 -1.36 15.62 2.98
C LEU A 192 -1.33 16.83 3.93
N GLU A 193 -2.19 17.85 3.69
CA GLU A 193 -2.34 18.98 4.63
C GLU A 193 -2.96 18.53 5.96
N HIS A 194 -3.95 17.65 5.94
CA HIS A 194 -4.55 17.08 7.17
C HIS A 194 -3.50 16.26 7.93
N ALA A 195 -2.72 15.42 7.24
CA ALA A 195 -1.63 14.68 7.84
C ALA A 195 -0.59 15.62 8.49
N PHE A 196 -0.22 16.69 7.78
CA PHE A 196 0.71 17.68 8.32
C PHE A 196 0.19 18.37 9.57
N LYS A 197 -1.10 18.72 9.62
CA LYS A 197 -1.74 19.33 10.80
C LYS A 197 -1.77 18.36 11.98
N SER A 198 -2.13 17.09 11.73
CA SER A 198 -2.28 16.05 12.76
C SER A 198 -0.96 15.60 13.38
N LEU A 199 0.16 15.75 12.68
CA LEU A 199 1.47 15.41 13.20
C LEU A 199 1.98 16.44 14.21
N ARG A 200 2.64 15.98 15.27
CA ARG A 200 3.44 16.84 16.14
C ARG A 200 4.68 17.36 15.40
N PRO A 201 5.28 18.48 15.82
CA PRO A 201 6.59 18.88 15.31
C PRO A 201 7.62 17.74 15.44
N GLY A 202 8.33 17.45 14.37
CA GLY A 202 9.25 16.31 14.27
C GLY A 202 8.60 14.94 13.98
N GLY A 203 7.27 14.86 13.91
CA GLY A 203 6.55 13.65 13.52
C GLY A 203 6.70 13.33 12.03
N TRP A 204 6.38 12.10 11.64
CA TRP A 204 6.60 11.56 10.30
C TRP A 204 5.29 11.19 9.61
N ILE A 205 5.24 11.36 8.31
CA ILE A 205 4.27 10.72 7.43
C ILE A 205 4.98 9.59 6.68
N GLU A 206 4.30 8.46 6.48
CA GLU A 206 4.74 7.40 5.57
C GLU A 206 3.61 6.98 4.62
N LEU A 207 3.96 6.85 3.34
CA LEU A 207 3.07 6.47 2.25
C LEU A 207 3.64 5.24 1.57
N GLN A 208 2.94 4.10 1.65
CA GLN A 208 3.34 2.83 1.03
C GLN A 208 2.42 2.54 -0.15
N GLU A 209 2.94 2.67 -1.36
CA GLU A 209 2.11 2.75 -2.56
C GLU A 209 2.61 1.87 -3.70
N LEU A 210 1.67 1.26 -4.40
CA LEU A 210 1.89 0.60 -5.68
C LEU A 210 1.76 1.61 -6.81
N CYS A 211 2.73 1.68 -7.73
CA CYS A 211 2.52 2.28 -9.04
C CYS A 211 1.99 1.21 -9.99
N ALA A 212 0.70 1.31 -10.37
CA ALA A 212 0.01 0.28 -11.13
C ALA A 212 0.35 0.38 -12.66
N GLU A 213 1.64 0.33 -12.97
CA GLU A 213 2.20 0.37 -14.32
C GLU A 213 3.18 -0.81 -14.45
N PRO A 214 2.82 -1.91 -15.18
CA PRO A 214 3.73 -3.03 -15.41
C PRO A 214 4.98 -2.59 -16.19
N LEU A 215 6.15 -2.96 -15.67
CA LEU A 215 7.46 -2.66 -16.21
C LEU A 215 8.23 -3.95 -16.52
N CYS A 216 9.28 -3.84 -17.33
CA CYS A 216 10.17 -4.93 -17.71
C CYS A 216 11.56 -4.36 -18.01
N ASP A 217 12.64 -4.97 -17.47
CA ASP A 217 14.01 -4.47 -17.64
C ASP A 217 14.76 -5.09 -18.81
N ASP A 218 14.35 -6.27 -19.26
CA ASP A 218 15.10 -7.12 -20.19
C ASP A 218 14.43 -7.32 -21.55
N ASN A 219 13.42 -6.52 -21.85
CA ASN A 219 12.65 -6.53 -23.10
C ASN A 219 11.91 -7.86 -23.39
N THR A 220 11.66 -8.69 -22.36
CA THR A 220 10.84 -9.90 -22.53
C THR A 220 9.35 -9.59 -22.64
N MET A 221 8.91 -8.41 -22.21
CA MET A 221 7.52 -7.94 -22.32
C MET A 221 7.28 -7.35 -23.74
N PRO A 222 6.38 -7.95 -24.54
CA PRO A 222 6.07 -7.44 -25.86
C PRO A 222 5.27 -6.13 -25.82
N ASP A 223 5.28 -5.35 -26.90
CA ASP A 223 4.55 -4.08 -26.98
C ASP A 223 3.04 -4.25 -26.83
N ASP A 224 2.49 -5.38 -27.26
CA ASP A 224 1.07 -5.76 -27.16
C ASP A 224 0.76 -6.64 -25.94
N ASP A 225 1.57 -6.54 -24.89
CA ASP A 225 1.41 -7.34 -23.67
C ASP A 225 0.01 -7.21 -23.05
N PRO A 226 -0.72 -8.34 -22.88
CA PRO A 226 -2.12 -8.28 -22.44
C PRO A 226 -2.28 -7.84 -20.97
N VAL A 227 -1.29 -8.08 -20.12
CA VAL A 227 -1.33 -7.64 -18.72
C VAL A 227 -1.12 -6.13 -18.67
N LYS A 228 -0.14 -5.62 -19.42
CA LYS A 228 0.07 -4.17 -19.54
C LYS A 228 -1.17 -3.48 -20.12
N TYR A 229 -1.76 -4.03 -21.19
CA TYR A 229 -2.97 -3.48 -21.79
C TYR A 229 -4.14 -3.39 -20.80
N MET A 230 -4.36 -4.43 -20.00
CA MET A 230 -5.37 -4.44 -18.93
C MET A 230 -5.12 -3.31 -17.92
N TYR A 231 -3.86 -3.10 -17.49
CA TYR A 231 -3.51 -2.03 -16.55
C TYR A 231 -3.62 -0.63 -17.17
N ASP A 232 -3.30 -0.47 -18.45
CA ASP A 232 -3.50 0.78 -19.18
C ASP A 232 -5.00 1.14 -19.25
N LEU A 233 -5.88 0.16 -19.50
CA LEU A 233 -7.33 0.35 -19.43
C LEU A 233 -7.80 0.68 -18.00
N ALA A 234 -7.32 -0.07 -16.99
CA ALA A 234 -7.64 0.20 -15.60
C ALA A 234 -7.24 1.63 -15.20
N GLY A 235 -6.04 2.08 -15.56
CA GLY A 235 -5.59 3.45 -15.32
C GLY A 235 -6.47 4.50 -16.00
N GLN A 236 -6.94 4.24 -17.25
CA GLN A 236 -7.89 5.12 -17.92
C GLN A 236 -9.25 5.13 -17.18
N ALA A 237 -9.73 3.97 -16.73
CA ALA A 237 -10.97 3.86 -15.98
C ALA A 237 -10.91 4.61 -14.65
N PHE A 238 -9.86 4.40 -13.87
CA PHE A 238 -9.68 5.07 -12.56
C PHE A 238 -9.60 6.60 -12.70
N ARG A 239 -9.01 7.12 -13.77
CA ARG A 239 -9.04 8.56 -14.09
C ARG A 239 -10.47 9.11 -14.27
N LYS A 240 -11.45 8.31 -14.76
CA LYS A 240 -12.85 8.74 -14.82
C LYS A 240 -13.47 8.96 -13.44
N PHE A 241 -12.92 8.31 -12.40
CA PHE A 241 -13.30 8.49 -11.00
C PHE A 241 -12.45 9.54 -10.27
N GLY A 242 -11.53 10.24 -10.96
CA GLY A 242 -10.64 11.24 -10.39
C GLY A 242 -9.42 10.67 -9.68
N MET A 243 -9.06 9.41 -9.96
CA MET A 243 -7.95 8.69 -9.34
C MET A 243 -6.74 8.59 -10.28
N ASP A 244 -5.53 8.59 -9.73
CA ASP A 244 -4.29 8.45 -10.51
C ASP A 244 -3.41 7.31 -9.99
N VAL A 245 -3.51 6.16 -10.62
CA VAL A 245 -2.78 4.94 -10.25
C VAL A 245 -1.27 5.01 -10.49
N THR A 246 -0.79 6.09 -11.13
CA THR A 246 0.64 6.34 -11.36
C THR A 246 1.21 7.48 -10.51
N LEU A 247 0.39 8.10 -9.68
CA LEU A 247 0.78 9.21 -8.80
C LEU A 247 1.92 8.84 -7.83
N PRO A 248 2.05 7.58 -7.32
CA PRO A 248 3.11 7.21 -6.39
C PRO A 248 4.53 7.52 -6.86
N LYS A 249 4.81 7.52 -8.16
CA LYS A 249 6.14 7.84 -8.69
C LYS A 249 6.53 9.33 -8.63
N ARG A 250 5.62 10.23 -8.20
CA ARG A 250 5.83 11.68 -8.21
C ARG A 250 5.22 12.41 -7.02
N LEU A 251 5.30 11.84 -5.82
CA LEU A 251 4.74 12.43 -4.60
C LEU A 251 5.61 13.52 -3.98
N GLU A 252 6.90 13.58 -4.31
CA GLU A 252 7.83 14.54 -3.71
C GLU A 252 7.36 16.01 -3.77
N PRO A 253 6.90 16.54 -4.93
CA PRO A 253 6.41 17.93 -4.99
C PRO A 253 5.17 18.17 -4.13
N LEU A 254 4.30 17.17 -3.97
CA LEU A 254 3.09 17.27 -3.14
C LEU A 254 3.45 17.28 -1.66
N LEU A 255 4.38 16.43 -1.23
CA LEU A 255 4.91 16.44 0.14
C LEU A 255 5.58 17.78 0.47
N HIS A 256 6.42 18.29 -0.44
CA HIS A 256 7.01 19.64 -0.26
C HIS A 256 5.94 20.73 -0.18
N GLY A 257 4.91 20.66 -1.04
CA GLY A 257 3.80 21.62 -1.07
C GLY A 257 3.00 21.64 0.23
N ALA A 258 2.79 20.49 0.87
CA ALA A 258 2.12 20.36 2.15
C ALA A 258 2.99 20.82 3.35
N GLY A 259 4.26 21.13 3.14
CA GLY A 259 5.16 21.65 4.18
C GLY A 259 6.17 20.65 4.73
N PHE A 260 6.12 19.38 4.31
CA PHE A 260 7.05 18.36 4.77
C PHE A 260 8.50 18.64 4.32
N ARG A 261 9.45 18.15 5.11
CA ARG A 261 10.90 18.18 4.84
C ARG A 261 11.48 16.80 5.08
N ASN A 262 12.79 16.64 4.89
CA ASN A 262 13.46 15.34 5.03
C ASN A 262 12.70 14.24 4.28
N ILE A 263 12.40 14.51 2.99
CA ILE A 263 11.62 13.61 2.15
C ILE A 263 12.56 12.53 1.62
N HIS A 264 12.17 11.29 1.82
CA HIS A 264 12.89 10.11 1.37
C HIS A 264 11.95 9.18 0.62
N VAL A 265 12.51 8.37 -0.28
CA VAL A 265 11.79 7.31 -0.96
C VAL A 265 12.64 6.05 -1.04
N VAL A 266 12.03 4.92 -0.69
CA VAL A 266 12.55 3.59 -1.00
C VAL A 266 11.68 3.02 -2.10
N VAL A 267 12.30 2.48 -3.16
CA VAL A 267 11.57 1.84 -4.26
C VAL A 267 11.98 0.38 -4.34
N LYS A 268 10.98 -0.50 -4.33
CA LYS A 268 11.22 -1.94 -4.45
C LYS A 268 10.49 -2.50 -5.67
N LYS A 269 11.19 -3.32 -6.46
CA LYS A 269 10.62 -4.04 -7.59
C LYS A 269 9.91 -5.29 -7.09
N VAL A 270 8.64 -5.43 -7.42
CA VAL A 270 7.79 -6.58 -7.07
C VAL A 270 7.48 -7.35 -8.34
N PRO A 271 7.99 -8.58 -8.52
CA PRO A 271 7.67 -9.40 -9.67
C PRO A 271 6.17 -9.63 -9.83
N ILE A 272 5.70 -9.81 -11.06
CA ILE A 272 4.36 -10.30 -11.37
C ILE A 272 4.51 -11.75 -11.81
N GLY A 273 4.22 -12.70 -10.90
CA GLY A 273 4.44 -14.12 -11.13
C GLY A 273 5.77 -14.64 -10.59
N VAL A 274 6.05 -15.93 -10.82
CA VAL A 274 7.12 -16.69 -10.13
C VAL A 274 8.43 -16.77 -10.93
N TRP A 275 8.68 -15.82 -11.81
CA TRP A 275 9.83 -15.83 -12.72
C TRP A 275 11.17 -15.46 -12.07
N ALA A 276 11.18 -14.83 -10.90
CA ALA A 276 12.39 -14.40 -10.23
C ALA A 276 13.22 -15.59 -9.69
N LYS A 277 14.55 -15.50 -9.78
CA LYS A 277 15.47 -16.49 -9.25
C LYS A 277 15.48 -16.52 -7.71
N ASN A 278 15.42 -15.35 -7.08
CA ASN A 278 15.37 -15.22 -5.64
C ASN A 278 14.06 -15.79 -5.09
N LYS A 279 14.13 -16.72 -4.10
CA LYS A 279 12.97 -17.43 -3.55
C LYS A 279 11.96 -16.47 -2.89
N THR A 280 12.42 -15.48 -2.13
CA THR A 280 11.54 -14.46 -1.51
C THR A 280 10.83 -13.63 -2.58
N LEU A 281 11.53 -13.16 -3.62
CA LEU A 281 10.91 -12.44 -4.72
C LEU A 281 9.94 -13.31 -5.52
N ARG A 282 10.19 -14.62 -5.61
CA ARG A 282 9.28 -15.59 -6.25
C ARG A 282 7.97 -15.72 -5.44
N LEU A 283 8.07 -15.85 -4.11
CA LEU A 283 6.90 -15.85 -3.22
C LEU A 283 6.11 -14.54 -3.30
N ILE A 284 6.80 -13.40 -3.21
CA ILE A 284 6.22 -12.06 -3.39
C ILE A 284 5.51 -11.96 -4.75
N GLY A 285 6.14 -12.47 -5.82
CA GLY A 285 5.58 -12.48 -7.16
C GLY A 285 4.33 -13.37 -7.29
N LEU A 286 4.30 -14.48 -6.55
CA LEU A 286 3.11 -15.33 -6.45
C LEU A 286 1.94 -14.58 -5.81
N TYR A 287 2.16 -13.96 -4.65
CA TYR A 287 1.14 -13.12 -3.99
C TYR A 287 0.65 -12.00 -4.91
N GLN A 288 1.58 -11.32 -5.61
CA GLN A 288 1.21 -10.26 -6.55
C GLN A 288 0.35 -10.80 -7.71
N LYS A 289 0.69 -11.95 -8.27
CA LYS A 289 -0.12 -12.59 -9.33
C LYS A 289 -1.53 -12.94 -8.82
N MET A 290 -1.64 -13.53 -7.63
CA MET A 290 -2.93 -13.88 -7.03
C MET A 290 -3.77 -12.62 -6.77
N ALA A 291 -3.19 -11.58 -6.18
CA ALA A 291 -3.87 -10.31 -5.96
C ALA A 291 -4.39 -9.67 -7.26
N ILE A 292 -3.67 -9.82 -8.38
CA ILE A 292 -4.14 -9.36 -9.70
C ILE A 292 -5.33 -10.21 -10.18
N LEU A 293 -5.25 -11.53 -10.04
CA LEU A 293 -6.34 -12.43 -10.46
C LEU A 293 -7.63 -12.13 -9.70
N ASP A 294 -7.55 -11.85 -8.40
CA ASP A 294 -8.70 -11.49 -7.55
C ASP A 294 -9.25 -10.09 -7.83
N LEU A 295 -8.38 -9.15 -8.27
CA LEU A 295 -8.80 -7.81 -8.71
C LEU A 295 -9.57 -7.82 -10.03
N MET A 296 -9.27 -8.74 -10.96
CA MET A 296 -9.82 -8.75 -12.32
C MET A 296 -11.35 -8.69 -12.39
N PRO A 297 -12.14 -9.47 -11.60
CA PRO A 297 -13.59 -9.37 -11.62
C PRO A 297 -14.10 -7.97 -11.22
N ALA A 298 -13.40 -7.28 -10.32
CA ALA A 298 -13.75 -5.92 -9.91
C ALA A 298 -13.52 -4.91 -11.05
N LEU A 299 -12.48 -5.09 -11.86
CA LEU A 299 -12.20 -4.24 -13.03
C LEU A 299 -13.27 -4.38 -14.11
N ALA A 300 -13.80 -5.59 -14.34
CA ALA A 300 -14.88 -5.83 -15.30
C ALA A 300 -16.19 -5.14 -14.92
N GLY A 301 -16.37 -4.78 -13.65
CA GLY A 301 -17.54 -4.07 -13.14
C GLY A 301 -17.55 -2.59 -13.51
N ARG A 302 -17.68 -1.74 -12.48
CA ARG A 302 -17.76 -0.28 -12.63
C ARG A 302 -16.61 0.34 -13.44
N PRO A 303 -15.31 -0.08 -13.25
CA PRO A 303 -14.21 0.55 -13.98
C PRO A 303 -14.32 0.44 -15.50
N PHE A 304 -14.40 -0.75 -16.05
CA PHE A 304 -14.42 -0.94 -17.51
C PHE A 304 -15.74 -0.47 -18.12
N SER A 305 -16.86 -0.58 -17.41
CA SER A 305 -18.14 0.01 -17.83
C SER A 305 -18.07 1.53 -17.95
N ALA A 306 -17.29 2.22 -17.11
CA ALA A 306 -17.09 3.66 -17.21
C ALA A 306 -16.29 4.10 -18.46
N LEU A 307 -15.56 3.17 -19.08
CA LEU A 307 -14.90 3.36 -20.38
C LEU A 307 -15.84 3.05 -21.55
N GLY A 308 -17.02 2.45 -21.29
CA GLY A 308 -17.97 2.04 -22.32
C GLY A 308 -17.72 0.64 -22.88
N LEU A 309 -16.86 -0.18 -22.23
CA LEU A 309 -16.67 -1.57 -22.63
C LEU A 309 -17.91 -2.38 -22.33
N SER A 310 -18.30 -3.25 -23.26
CA SER A 310 -19.36 -4.25 -23.00
C SER A 310 -18.87 -5.31 -22.01
N PRO A 311 -19.78 -6.07 -21.37
CA PRO A 311 -19.41 -7.20 -20.53
C PRO A 311 -18.53 -8.22 -21.26
N GLU A 312 -18.80 -8.48 -22.53
CA GLU A 312 -18.06 -9.43 -23.38
C GLU A 312 -16.65 -8.91 -23.66
N GLU A 313 -16.50 -7.65 -24.05
CA GLU A 313 -15.19 -7.02 -24.27
C GLU A 313 -14.34 -7.03 -23.00
N SER A 314 -14.96 -6.74 -21.85
CA SER A 314 -14.32 -6.82 -20.55
C SER A 314 -13.81 -8.23 -20.25
N GLN A 315 -14.66 -9.27 -20.45
CA GLN A 315 -14.27 -10.66 -20.21
C GLN A 315 -13.17 -11.14 -21.16
N VAL A 316 -13.21 -10.73 -22.44
CA VAL A 316 -12.16 -11.06 -23.42
C VAL A 316 -10.82 -10.42 -22.98
N THR A 317 -10.82 -9.16 -22.61
CA THR A 317 -9.63 -8.45 -22.11
C THR A 317 -9.02 -9.18 -20.90
N LEU A 318 -9.86 -9.53 -19.91
CA LEU A 318 -9.40 -10.24 -18.72
C LEU A 318 -8.93 -11.68 -19.02
N ALA A 319 -9.53 -12.37 -19.98
CA ALA A 319 -9.08 -13.71 -20.38
C ALA A 319 -7.67 -13.67 -20.99
N PHE A 320 -7.38 -12.68 -21.84
CA PHE A 320 -6.03 -12.48 -22.37
C PHE A 320 -5.02 -12.11 -21.27
N ALA A 321 -5.41 -11.23 -20.34
CA ALA A 321 -4.56 -10.87 -19.23
C ALA A 321 -4.26 -12.06 -18.31
N ARG A 322 -5.24 -12.92 -17.99
CA ARG A 322 -5.02 -14.17 -17.23
C ARG A 322 -4.01 -15.07 -17.91
N LYS A 323 -4.19 -15.29 -19.22
CA LYS A 323 -3.23 -16.09 -20.00
C LYS A 323 -1.82 -15.45 -19.99
N GLY A 324 -1.74 -14.13 -20.06
CA GLY A 324 -0.48 -13.40 -19.94
C GLY A 324 0.20 -13.56 -18.58
N LEU A 325 -0.57 -13.64 -17.49
CA LEU A 325 -0.06 -13.87 -16.14
C LEU A 325 0.53 -15.29 -15.95
N ASP A 326 0.11 -16.25 -16.76
CA ASP A 326 0.65 -17.62 -16.74
C ASP A 326 1.96 -17.73 -17.55
N ASP A 327 2.30 -16.71 -18.32
CA ASP A 327 3.57 -16.67 -19.06
C ASP A 327 4.71 -16.18 -18.17
N TYR A 328 5.43 -17.12 -17.57
CA TYR A 328 6.60 -16.87 -16.73
C TYR A 328 7.85 -16.41 -17.51
N LYS A 329 7.84 -16.45 -18.85
CA LYS A 329 8.94 -15.98 -19.69
C LYS A 329 8.93 -14.46 -19.87
N THR A 330 7.84 -13.80 -19.51
CA THR A 330 7.73 -12.36 -19.52
C THR A 330 7.98 -11.82 -18.12
N HIS A 331 9.09 -11.12 -17.93
CA HIS A 331 9.59 -10.70 -16.62
C HIS A 331 9.00 -9.36 -16.18
N ARG A 332 7.68 -9.34 -15.98
CA ARG A 332 6.94 -8.15 -15.54
C ARG A 332 7.16 -7.91 -14.06
N TYR A 333 7.22 -6.63 -13.67
CA TYR A 333 7.23 -6.22 -12.28
C TYR A 333 6.49 -4.89 -12.10
N PHE A 334 6.14 -4.59 -10.84
CA PHE A 334 5.71 -3.26 -10.41
C PHE A 334 6.79 -2.61 -9.55
N ASN A 335 6.82 -1.27 -9.56
CA ASN A 335 7.52 -0.51 -8.54
C ASN A 335 6.57 -0.22 -7.38
N TYR A 336 7.01 -0.54 -6.16
CA TYR A 336 6.41 -0.15 -4.90
C TYR A 336 7.22 0.97 -4.29
N TYR A 337 6.56 2.03 -3.90
CA TYR A 337 7.15 3.26 -3.38
C TYR A 337 6.83 3.39 -1.90
N PHE A 338 7.84 3.58 -1.08
CA PHE A 338 7.76 3.85 0.34
C PHE A 338 8.29 5.25 0.57
N TRP A 339 7.40 6.23 0.52
CA TRP A 339 7.72 7.62 0.79
C TRP A 339 7.59 7.89 2.27
N TYR A 340 8.58 8.52 2.88
CA TYR A 340 8.47 9.04 4.23
C TYR A 340 9.06 10.44 4.33
N ALA A 341 8.42 11.30 5.13
CA ALA A 341 8.77 12.70 5.22
C ALA A 341 8.44 13.24 6.61
N GLN A 342 9.15 14.26 7.04
CA GLN A 342 9.08 14.79 8.40
C GLN A 342 8.39 16.16 8.44
N LYS A 343 7.51 16.36 9.42
CA LYS A 343 7.07 17.71 9.81
C LYS A 343 8.23 18.42 10.51
N PRO A 344 8.65 19.63 10.10
CA PRO A 344 9.68 20.39 10.77
C PRO A 344 9.47 20.51 12.27
N VAL A 345 10.57 20.58 13.04
CA VAL A 345 10.52 20.77 14.50
C VAL A 345 10.14 22.21 14.87
N SER A 346 10.40 23.15 13.96
CA SER A 346 10.09 24.60 14.11
C SER A 346 9.90 25.25 12.75
#